data_5625f593f9cf94b1e5a71049400b79ad
#
_entry.id   5625f593f9cf94b1e5a71049400b79ad
#
_cell.length_a   1.000
_cell.length_b   1.000
_cell.length_c   1.000
_cell.angle_alpha   90.00
_cell.angle_beta   90.00
_cell.angle_gamma   90.00
#
_symmetry.space_group_name_H-M   'P 1'
#
loop_
_entity.id
_entity.type
_entity.pdbx_description
1 polymer ?
#
loop_
_entity_poly.entity_id
_entity_poly.type
_entity_poly.pdbx_seq_one_letter_code
_entity_poly.pdbx_strand_id
1 'polypeptide(L)'
;MVIKDMCMFAMGENKESAVKVRQGEIVEFYTHDCFNDQITSEDYVMDTLDWDHINPATGPVFVVGAKKGDVLKVEILDIELADEGTMCCLPENGVLGPDITDSQVKKVPVKDGKAIFNGFELPLNPMIGVIGVAPAAATVACGTPGTHGGNMDNTKITKGATLYLPVFHDGAYFGCGDVHACMGDGEIMVSGVEIAAKVSVKFTVIKGTSIENPRLEDAENIYTIASHADLEKAIYIATKDMCGILQKELGYTLNEAGMLMSAVGNLQFCQVVDPERTVRMAIPKTICNKVI
;
A
#
# COMPACT_ATOMS: atom_id res chain seq x y z
N MET A 1 -14.08 -15.50 4.51
CA MET A 1 -13.03 -16.53 4.25
C MET A 1 -11.76 -16.10 4.97
N VAL A 2 -10.97 -17.04 5.50
CA VAL A 2 -9.71 -16.72 6.22
C VAL A 2 -8.53 -17.22 5.39
N ILE A 3 -7.55 -16.35 5.17
CA ILE A 3 -6.26 -16.63 4.50
C ILE A 3 -5.16 -16.42 5.54
N LYS A 4 -4.43 -17.49 5.82
CA LYS A 4 -3.30 -17.52 6.76
C LYS A 4 -2.32 -18.60 6.32
N ASP A 5 -1.13 -18.57 6.84
CA ASP A 5 -0.07 -19.55 6.53
C ASP A 5 0.26 -19.60 5.00
N MET A 6 -0.01 -18.49 4.29
CA MET A 6 0.27 -18.32 2.87
C MET A 6 1.08 -17.04 2.71
N CYS A 7 2.39 -17.16 2.73
CA CYS A 7 3.32 -16.05 2.62
C CYS A 7 3.95 -16.02 1.22
N MET A 8 4.00 -14.86 0.60
CA MET A 8 4.71 -14.62 -0.64
C MET A 8 5.59 -13.38 -0.50
N PHE A 9 6.81 -13.46 -1.04
CA PHE A 9 7.80 -12.36 -1.03
C PHE A 9 7.88 -11.66 -2.39
N ALA A 10 7.10 -12.12 -3.35
CA ALA A 10 6.98 -11.50 -4.65
C ALA A 10 5.56 -11.66 -5.21
N MET A 11 5.05 -10.60 -5.82
CA MET A 11 3.76 -10.59 -6.50
C MET A 11 3.91 -11.15 -7.91
N GLY A 12 3.06 -12.10 -8.28
CA GLY A 12 3.08 -12.74 -9.57
C GLY A 12 1.90 -13.67 -9.80
N GLU A 13 1.77 -14.18 -11.03
CA GLU A 13 0.75 -15.16 -11.40
C GLU A 13 1.11 -16.54 -10.83
N ASN A 14 0.65 -16.85 -9.63
CA ASN A 14 0.86 -18.14 -8.97
C ASN A 14 -0.43 -18.96 -8.97
N LYS A 15 -0.65 -19.71 -10.06
CA LYS A 15 -1.89 -20.48 -10.29
C LYS A 15 -2.06 -21.68 -9.35
N GLU A 16 -0.97 -22.28 -8.90
CA GLU A 16 -1.00 -23.53 -8.15
C GLU A 16 -1.38 -23.33 -6.69
N SER A 17 -0.99 -22.18 -6.10
CA SER A 17 -1.23 -21.88 -4.69
C SER A 17 -2.35 -20.88 -4.42
N ALA A 18 -2.95 -20.29 -5.45
CA ALA A 18 -3.98 -19.27 -5.24
C ALA A 18 -5.31 -19.84 -4.72
N VAL A 19 -5.76 -19.34 -3.57
CA VAL A 19 -7.09 -19.64 -3.04
C VAL A 19 -8.15 -18.85 -3.79
N LYS A 20 -9.23 -19.51 -4.23
CA LYS A 20 -10.33 -18.85 -4.94
C LYS A 20 -11.29 -18.16 -3.97
N VAL A 21 -11.51 -16.86 -4.19
CA VAL A 21 -12.47 -16.04 -3.45
C VAL A 21 -13.54 -15.48 -4.38
N ARG A 22 -14.77 -15.33 -3.89
CA ARG A 22 -15.87 -14.76 -4.67
C ARG A 22 -16.01 -13.27 -4.39
N GLN A 23 -16.50 -12.54 -5.37
CA GLN A 23 -16.88 -11.15 -5.17
C GLN A 23 -17.96 -11.02 -4.09
N GLY A 24 -17.87 -9.96 -3.27
CA GLY A 24 -18.80 -9.69 -2.17
C GLY A 24 -18.52 -10.47 -0.89
N GLU A 25 -17.70 -11.53 -0.92
CA GLU A 25 -17.26 -12.21 0.31
C GLU A 25 -16.27 -11.33 1.08
N ILE A 26 -16.38 -11.37 2.42
CA ILE A 26 -15.36 -10.80 3.31
C ILE A 26 -14.22 -11.80 3.41
N VAL A 27 -13.00 -11.33 3.13
CA VAL A 27 -11.78 -12.12 3.21
C VAL A 27 -10.88 -11.51 4.28
N GLU A 28 -10.43 -12.33 5.23
CA GLU A 28 -9.54 -11.96 6.31
C GLU A 28 -8.15 -12.50 6.01
N PHE A 29 -7.16 -11.61 5.99
CA PHE A 29 -5.75 -11.93 5.78
C PHE A 29 -5.02 -11.77 7.12
N TYR A 30 -4.34 -12.82 7.57
CA TYR A 30 -3.43 -12.76 8.72
C TYR A 30 -2.03 -12.50 8.18
N THR A 31 -1.46 -11.36 8.51
CA THR A 31 -0.16 -10.90 7.99
C THR A 31 0.92 -10.99 9.07
N HIS A 32 2.14 -11.24 8.65
CA HIS A 32 3.35 -11.01 9.44
C HIS A 32 3.71 -9.51 9.40
N ASP A 33 4.64 -9.07 10.26
CA ASP A 33 5.28 -7.75 10.10
C ASP A 33 6.22 -7.75 8.87
N CYS A 34 6.75 -6.58 8.49
CA CYS A 34 7.61 -6.47 7.30
C CYS A 34 8.90 -7.28 7.41
N PHE A 35 9.34 -7.61 8.63
CA PHE A 35 10.52 -8.43 8.87
C PHE A 35 10.19 -9.94 8.91
N ASN A 36 8.96 -10.33 8.56
CA ASN A 36 8.48 -11.71 8.64
C ASN A 36 8.62 -12.29 10.05
N ASP A 37 8.33 -11.48 11.07
CA ASP A 37 8.44 -11.79 12.51
C ASP A 37 9.85 -12.24 12.97
N GLN A 38 10.89 -11.96 12.18
CA GLN A 38 12.26 -12.36 12.50
C GLN A 38 12.84 -11.57 13.69
N ILE A 39 12.44 -10.30 13.86
CA ILE A 39 12.98 -9.41 14.88
C ILE A 39 12.20 -9.59 16.19
N THR A 40 12.76 -10.33 17.13
CA THR A 40 12.10 -10.73 18.37
C THR A 40 12.47 -9.86 19.58
N SER A 41 13.51 -9.02 19.50
CA SER A 41 13.95 -8.14 20.59
C SER A 41 14.69 -6.92 20.07
N GLU A 42 14.91 -5.89 20.93
CA GLU A 42 15.70 -4.71 20.58
C GLU A 42 17.21 -5.04 20.41
N ASP A 43 17.68 -6.15 20.96
CA ASP A 43 19.06 -6.62 20.84
C ASP A 43 19.30 -7.45 19.56
N TYR A 44 18.31 -7.50 18.65
CA TYR A 44 18.45 -8.24 17.40
C TYR A 44 19.57 -7.67 16.52
N VAL A 45 20.42 -8.56 16.01
CA VAL A 45 21.55 -8.18 15.15
C VAL A 45 21.10 -8.10 13.71
N MET A 46 20.91 -6.89 13.19
CA MET A 46 20.35 -6.64 11.85
C MET A 46 21.13 -7.30 10.71
N ASP A 47 22.45 -7.55 10.87
CA ASP A 47 23.25 -8.29 9.89
C ASP A 47 22.85 -9.77 9.74
N THR A 48 22.05 -10.29 10.68
CA THR A 48 21.52 -11.68 10.62
C THR A 48 20.12 -11.78 10.02
N LEU A 49 19.52 -10.65 9.66
CA LEU A 49 18.20 -10.62 9.04
C LEU A 49 18.23 -11.31 7.67
N ASP A 50 17.30 -12.19 7.40
CA ASP A 50 17.11 -12.77 6.07
C ASP A 50 16.37 -11.78 5.18
N TRP A 51 17.15 -11.00 4.43
CA TRP A 51 16.66 -9.96 3.53
C TRP A 51 15.89 -10.49 2.32
N ASP A 52 16.03 -11.75 1.98
CA ASP A 52 15.26 -12.39 0.91
C ASP A 52 13.82 -12.68 1.34
N HIS A 53 13.55 -12.62 2.65
CA HIS A 53 12.26 -12.90 3.26
C HIS A 53 11.71 -11.71 4.07
N ILE A 54 11.77 -10.50 3.51
CA ILE A 54 11.13 -9.29 4.05
C ILE A 54 9.93 -8.86 3.22
N ASN A 55 9.13 -7.95 3.77
CA ASN A 55 7.90 -7.42 3.19
C ASN A 55 6.95 -8.54 2.71
N PRO A 56 6.64 -9.54 3.55
CA PRO A 56 5.76 -10.63 3.16
C PRO A 56 4.34 -10.13 2.89
N ALA A 57 3.75 -10.59 1.81
CA ALA A 57 2.32 -10.46 1.58
C ALA A 57 1.61 -11.79 1.82
N THR A 58 0.45 -11.76 2.45
CA THR A 58 -0.42 -12.92 2.59
C THR A 58 -1.27 -13.07 1.33
N GLY A 59 -1.24 -14.26 0.74
CA GLY A 59 -1.87 -14.57 -0.55
C GLY A 59 -1.02 -15.55 -1.37
N PRO A 60 -1.25 -15.67 -2.69
CA PRO A 60 -2.22 -14.91 -3.47
C PRO A 60 -3.65 -15.47 -3.39
N VAL A 61 -4.63 -14.62 -3.59
CA VAL A 61 -6.00 -15.07 -3.82
C VAL A 61 -6.44 -14.82 -5.26
N PHE A 62 -7.16 -15.79 -5.82
CA PHE A 62 -7.77 -15.70 -7.15
C PHE A 62 -9.20 -15.17 -7.02
N VAL A 63 -9.45 -13.95 -7.46
CA VAL A 63 -10.79 -13.33 -7.42
C VAL A 63 -11.64 -13.83 -8.58
N VAL A 64 -12.64 -14.63 -8.28
CA VAL A 64 -13.51 -15.25 -9.30
C VAL A 64 -14.25 -14.18 -10.10
N GLY A 65 -14.10 -14.26 -11.42
CA GLY A 65 -14.72 -13.32 -12.36
C GLY A 65 -13.85 -12.12 -12.75
N ALA A 66 -12.73 -11.86 -12.08
CA ALA A 66 -11.77 -10.87 -12.54
C ALA A 66 -11.11 -11.33 -13.85
N LYS A 67 -11.01 -10.44 -14.81
CA LYS A 67 -10.39 -10.66 -16.11
C LYS A 67 -9.36 -9.58 -16.40
N LYS A 68 -8.33 -9.92 -17.16
CA LYS A 68 -7.37 -8.92 -17.65
C LYS A 68 -8.10 -7.74 -18.30
N GLY A 69 -7.74 -6.53 -17.87
CA GLY A 69 -8.33 -5.27 -18.33
C GLY A 69 -9.50 -4.77 -17.47
N ASP A 70 -9.95 -5.55 -16.49
CA ASP A 70 -10.90 -5.07 -15.48
C ASP A 70 -10.22 -4.21 -14.41
N VAL A 71 -11.01 -3.65 -13.50
CA VAL A 71 -10.53 -3.00 -12.28
C VAL A 71 -10.98 -3.82 -11.07
N LEU A 72 -10.04 -4.14 -10.18
CA LEU A 72 -10.34 -4.75 -8.89
C LEU A 72 -10.56 -3.66 -7.85
N LYS A 73 -11.79 -3.54 -7.38
CA LYS A 73 -12.16 -2.69 -6.24
C LYS A 73 -11.95 -3.49 -4.95
N VAL A 74 -11.16 -2.94 -4.02
CA VAL A 74 -10.84 -3.52 -2.72
C VAL A 74 -11.33 -2.58 -1.63
N GLU A 75 -12.41 -2.94 -0.95
CA GLU A 75 -12.94 -2.20 0.20
C GLU A 75 -12.23 -2.69 1.48
N ILE A 76 -11.52 -1.80 2.18
CA ILE A 76 -10.80 -2.12 3.42
C ILE A 76 -11.78 -1.95 4.59
N LEU A 77 -12.21 -3.08 5.15
CA LEU A 77 -13.27 -3.10 6.14
C LEU A 77 -12.73 -2.94 7.56
N ASP A 78 -11.60 -3.59 7.86
CA ASP A 78 -10.97 -3.53 9.18
C ASP A 78 -9.48 -3.89 9.13
N ILE A 79 -8.72 -3.38 10.11
CA ILE A 79 -7.32 -3.72 10.36
C ILE A 79 -7.17 -3.88 11.87
N GLU A 80 -7.03 -5.12 12.33
CA GLU A 80 -6.83 -5.47 13.73
C GLU A 80 -5.33 -5.75 13.95
N LEU A 81 -4.69 -4.93 14.78
CA LEU A 81 -3.24 -5.00 15.01
C LEU A 81 -2.89 -6.00 16.11
N ALA A 82 -1.68 -6.53 16.07
CA ALA A 82 -1.05 -7.18 17.22
C ALA A 82 -0.73 -6.18 18.35
N ASP A 83 -0.23 -6.65 19.48
CA ASP A 83 0.01 -5.83 20.67
C ASP A 83 1.39 -5.13 20.67
N GLU A 84 2.26 -5.47 19.73
CA GLU A 84 3.61 -4.93 19.64
C GLU A 84 4.08 -4.86 18.17
N GLY A 85 4.61 -3.72 17.78
CA GLY A 85 5.28 -3.51 16.50
C GLY A 85 6.78 -3.36 16.64
N THR A 86 7.44 -3.23 15.51
CA THR A 86 8.90 -3.07 15.39
C THR A 86 9.22 -1.86 14.52
N MET A 87 10.24 -1.10 14.89
CA MET A 87 10.85 -0.08 14.04
C MET A 87 12.34 -0.34 13.95
N CYS A 88 12.95 0.03 12.84
CA CYS A 88 14.41 0.02 12.73
C CYS A 88 14.94 1.25 12.00
N CYS A 89 16.21 1.54 12.20
CA CYS A 89 17.01 2.39 11.32
C CYS A 89 18.31 1.68 10.99
N LEU A 90 18.82 1.92 9.79
CA LEU A 90 19.98 1.23 9.23
C LEU A 90 20.87 2.23 8.52
N PRO A 91 22.22 2.05 8.57
CA PRO A 91 23.13 2.80 7.72
C PRO A 91 22.72 2.71 6.25
N GLU A 92 22.85 3.82 5.54
CA GLU A 92 22.54 3.96 4.10
C GLU A 92 21.06 3.74 3.73
N ASN A 93 20.15 3.53 4.70
CA ASN A 93 18.71 3.31 4.44
C ASN A 93 17.89 4.47 5.01
N GLY A 94 16.91 4.93 4.22
CA GLY A 94 16.11 6.10 4.56
C GLY A 94 16.75 7.43 4.21
N VAL A 95 16.03 8.51 4.41
CA VAL A 95 16.48 9.87 4.03
C VAL A 95 17.71 10.30 4.83
N LEU A 96 17.81 9.91 6.09
CA LEU A 96 18.96 10.18 6.96
C LEU A 96 19.95 9.01 7.04
N GLY A 97 19.76 7.98 6.22
CA GLY A 97 20.63 6.79 6.19
C GLY A 97 22.11 7.08 6.07
N PRO A 98 22.58 8.05 5.25
CA PRO A 98 24.00 8.45 5.17
C PRO A 98 24.58 8.99 6.49
N ASP A 99 23.75 9.45 7.41
CA ASP A 99 24.18 9.97 8.72
C ASP A 99 24.10 8.91 9.84
N ILE A 100 23.50 7.75 9.55
CA ILE A 100 23.38 6.64 10.51
C ILE A 100 24.64 5.80 10.50
N THR A 101 25.26 5.62 11.68
CA THR A 101 26.48 4.81 11.82
C THR A 101 26.21 3.39 12.26
N ASP A 102 25.16 3.17 13.04
CA ASP A 102 24.83 1.88 13.64
C ASP A 102 23.35 1.56 13.48
N SER A 103 23.04 0.32 13.18
CA SER A 103 21.65 -0.15 13.13
C SER A 103 21.01 -0.12 14.51
N GLN A 104 19.75 0.25 14.58
CA GLN A 104 18.98 0.22 15.81
C GLN A 104 17.59 -0.36 15.58
N VAL A 105 17.16 -1.20 16.50
CA VAL A 105 15.80 -1.77 16.56
C VAL A 105 15.07 -1.18 17.77
N LYS A 106 13.78 -0.94 17.60
CA LYS A 106 12.84 -0.58 18.67
C LYS A 106 11.61 -1.45 18.62
N LYS A 107 11.28 -2.07 19.75
CA LYS A 107 9.97 -2.70 19.96
C LYS A 107 9.00 -1.63 20.45
N VAL A 108 7.84 -1.54 19.81
CA VAL A 108 6.85 -0.49 20.02
C VAL A 108 5.54 -1.13 20.49
N PRO A 109 5.28 -1.15 21.80
CA PRO A 109 4.01 -1.66 22.32
C PRO A 109 2.82 -0.88 21.79
N VAL A 110 1.76 -1.60 21.43
CA VAL A 110 0.46 -1.05 21.02
C VAL A 110 -0.55 -1.32 22.13
N LYS A 111 -0.99 -0.28 22.79
CA LYS A 111 -1.86 -0.39 23.97
C LYS A 111 -2.85 0.78 24.02
N ASP A 112 -4.08 0.51 24.44
CA ASP A 112 -5.14 1.50 24.64
C ASP A 112 -5.34 2.45 23.44
N GLY A 113 -5.19 1.91 22.20
CA GLY A 113 -5.33 2.67 20.96
C GLY A 113 -4.15 3.60 20.66
N LYS A 114 -2.98 3.35 21.23
CA LYS A 114 -1.74 4.11 21.04
C LYS A 114 -0.56 3.18 20.77
N ALA A 115 0.40 3.66 19.98
CA ALA A 115 1.73 3.08 19.89
C ALA A 115 2.67 3.84 20.84
N ILE A 116 3.46 3.12 21.62
CA ILE A 116 4.30 3.72 22.67
C ILE A 116 5.76 3.73 22.23
N PHE A 117 6.25 4.88 21.82
CA PHE A 117 7.62 5.04 21.35
C PHE A 117 8.43 5.94 22.31
N ASN A 118 9.43 5.39 22.98
CA ASN A 118 10.29 6.12 23.93
C ASN A 118 9.50 6.96 24.96
N GLY A 119 8.36 6.45 25.43
CA GLY A 119 7.49 7.12 26.39
C GLY A 119 6.47 8.10 25.78
N PHE A 120 6.51 8.35 24.47
CA PHE A 120 5.49 9.12 23.77
C PHE A 120 4.34 8.22 23.32
N GLU A 121 3.12 8.70 23.50
CA GLU A 121 1.90 8.06 22.98
C GLU A 121 1.62 8.58 21.56
N LEU A 122 1.84 7.72 20.56
CA LEU A 122 1.58 8.04 19.16
C LEU A 122 0.15 7.63 18.80
N PRO A 123 -0.61 8.48 18.09
CA PRO A 123 -1.93 8.08 17.61
C PRO A 123 -1.80 6.97 16.56
N LEU A 124 -2.64 5.93 16.67
CA LEU A 124 -2.70 4.89 15.66
C LEU A 124 -3.34 5.42 14.37
N ASN A 125 -2.78 5.00 13.26
CA ASN A 125 -3.35 5.08 11.93
C ASN A 125 -3.03 3.79 11.17
N PRO A 126 -3.67 2.65 11.53
CA PRO A 126 -3.38 1.37 10.91
C PRO A 126 -3.55 1.46 9.40
N MET A 127 -2.52 1.07 8.66
CA MET A 127 -2.50 1.13 7.20
C MET A 127 -1.77 -0.08 6.60
N ILE A 128 -1.99 -0.34 5.33
CA ILE A 128 -1.41 -1.47 4.61
C ILE A 128 -0.33 -0.94 3.66
N GLY A 129 0.92 -1.32 3.89
CA GLY A 129 2.06 -0.93 3.05
C GLY A 129 2.06 -1.71 1.74
N VAL A 130 2.16 -3.04 1.81
CA VAL A 130 2.12 -3.93 0.66
C VAL A 130 0.69 -4.36 0.37
N ILE A 131 0.15 -3.92 -0.78
CA ILE A 131 -1.15 -4.37 -1.26
C ILE A 131 -1.21 -4.28 -2.79
N GLY A 132 -1.56 -5.39 -3.46
CA GLY A 132 -1.53 -5.37 -4.93
C GLY A 132 -2.02 -6.65 -5.57
N VAL A 133 -1.82 -6.70 -6.88
CA VAL A 133 -2.18 -7.82 -7.77
C VAL A 133 -0.95 -8.32 -8.52
N ALA A 134 -1.06 -9.44 -9.21
CA ALA A 134 0.02 -9.89 -10.09
C ALA A 134 0.31 -8.83 -11.18
N PRO A 135 1.57 -8.38 -11.33
CA PRO A 135 1.96 -7.37 -12.31
C PRO A 135 1.85 -7.88 -13.75
N ALA A 136 1.83 -6.95 -14.71
CA ALA A 136 1.61 -7.26 -16.15
C ALA A 136 2.70 -8.14 -16.77
N ALA A 137 3.93 -7.99 -16.30
CA ALA A 137 5.10 -8.67 -16.85
C ALA A 137 5.63 -9.75 -15.90
N ALA A 138 6.90 -9.64 -15.51
CA ALA A 138 7.53 -10.59 -14.60
C ALA A 138 7.05 -10.42 -13.16
N THR A 139 7.28 -11.42 -12.33
CA THR A 139 7.13 -11.35 -10.89
C THR A 139 7.96 -10.20 -10.29
N VAL A 140 7.38 -9.44 -9.37
CA VAL A 140 8.01 -8.28 -8.72
C VAL A 140 8.07 -8.53 -7.21
N ALA A 141 9.21 -8.25 -6.57
CA ALA A 141 9.35 -8.37 -5.12
C ALA A 141 8.28 -7.54 -4.40
N CYS A 142 7.73 -8.06 -3.30
CA CYS A 142 6.66 -7.39 -2.55
C CYS A 142 7.06 -5.99 -2.08
N GLY A 143 8.32 -5.77 -1.68
CA GLY A 143 8.87 -4.46 -1.31
C GLY A 143 9.07 -3.47 -2.47
N THR A 144 8.62 -3.78 -3.69
CA THR A 144 8.74 -2.87 -4.84
C THR A 144 7.36 -2.47 -5.33
N PRO A 145 6.96 -1.20 -5.21
CA PRO A 145 5.68 -0.71 -5.71
C PRO A 145 5.70 -0.48 -7.23
N GLY A 146 4.51 -0.37 -7.82
CA GLY A 146 4.35 -0.12 -9.25
C GLY A 146 2.90 0.00 -9.67
N THR A 147 2.63 -0.18 -10.96
CA THR A 147 1.25 -0.11 -11.50
C THR A 147 0.34 -1.19 -10.91
N HIS A 148 0.90 -2.27 -10.38
CA HIS A 148 0.17 -3.38 -9.76
C HIS A 148 -0.20 -3.14 -8.27
N GLY A 149 0.24 -2.04 -7.68
CA GLY A 149 0.27 -1.79 -6.24
C GLY A 149 1.66 -2.12 -5.69
N GLY A 150 1.79 -3.14 -4.84
CA GLY A 150 3.04 -3.49 -4.15
C GLY A 150 3.25 -2.63 -2.91
N ASN A 151 4.49 -2.35 -2.55
CA ASN A 151 4.87 -1.57 -1.37
C ASN A 151 4.66 -0.06 -1.58
N MET A 152 3.41 0.36 -1.59
CA MET A 152 3.08 1.78 -1.81
C MET A 152 3.26 2.65 -0.56
N ASP A 153 3.23 2.05 0.61
CA ASP A 153 3.32 2.73 1.93
C ASP A 153 2.47 3.99 2.00
N ASN A 154 1.23 3.81 1.61
CA ASN A 154 0.29 4.91 1.50
C ASN A 154 -0.61 4.97 2.74
N THR A 155 -0.36 5.93 3.62
CA THR A 155 -1.09 6.16 4.88
C THR A 155 -2.61 6.31 4.72
N LYS A 156 -3.12 6.43 3.48
CA LYS A 156 -4.55 6.49 3.15
C LYS A 156 -5.15 5.12 2.82
N ILE A 157 -4.34 4.05 2.72
CA ILE A 157 -4.82 2.68 2.56
C ILE A 157 -5.14 2.11 3.95
N THR A 158 -6.20 2.59 4.53
CA THR A 158 -6.63 2.32 5.91
C THR A 158 -8.10 1.88 5.96
N LYS A 159 -8.59 1.51 7.14
CA LYS A 159 -9.99 1.15 7.36
C LYS A 159 -10.96 2.22 6.82
N GLY A 160 -11.95 1.78 6.05
CA GLY A 160 -12.95 2.64 5.41
C GLY A 160 -12.54 3.19 4.05
N ALA A 161 -11.28 3.04 3.65
CA ALA A 161 -10.84 3.39 2.31
C ALA A 161 -11.20 2.31 1.28
N THR A 162 -11.22 2.70 0.02
CA THR A 162 -11.42 1.81 -1.12
C THR A 162 -10.29 1.98 -2.12
N LEU A 163 -9.55 0.91 -2.36
CA LEU A 163 -8.46 0.86 -3.34
C LEU A 163 -8.96 0.26 -4.64
N TYR A 164 -8.51 0.80 -5.76
CA TYR A 164 -8.77 0.34 -7.12
C TYR A 164 -7.47 -0.05 -7.78
N LEU A 165 -7.37 -1.30 -8.22
CA LEU A 165 -6.16 -1.86 -8.84
C LEU A 165 -6.47 -2.30 -10.27
N PRO A 166 -5.55 -2.08 -11.23
CA PRO A 166 -5.68 -2.63 -12.57
C PRO A 166 -5.52 -4.17 -12.54
N VAL A 167 -6.31 -4.89 -13.31
CA VAL A 167 -6.21 -6.35 -13.41
C VAL A 167 -5.39 -6.72 -14.63
N PHE A 168 -4.21 -7.29 -14.44
CA PHE A 168 -3.32 -7.71 -15.52
C PHE A 168 -3.46 -9.17 -15.92
N HIS A 169 -3.96 -10.01 -15.00
CA HIS A 169 -4.18 -11.43 -15.19
C HIS A 169 -5.57 -11.86 -14.73
N ASP A 170 -6.16 -12.86 -15.39
CA ASP A 170 -7.43 -13.45 -14.96
C ASP A 170 -7.32 -13.89 -13.48
N GLY A 171 -8.25 -13.44 -12.65
CA GLY A 171 -8.22 -13.70 -11.21
C GLY A 171 -7.42 -12.71 -10.38
N ALA A 172 -6.73 -11.75 -11.00
CA ALA A 172 -5.94 -10.69 -10.38
C ALA A 172 -4.75 -11.17 -9.53
N TYR A 173 -4.85 -12.28 -8.79
CA TYR A 173 -3.84 -12.80 -7.85
C TYR A 173 -3.45 -11.76 -6.78
N PHE A 174 -4.46 -11.36 -6.00
CA PHE A 174 -4.32 -10.34 -4.98
C PHE A 174 -3.58 -10.86 -3.73
N GLY A 175 -2.78 -9.98 -3.12
CA GLY A 175 -2.20 -10.19 -1.78
C GLY A 175 -2.01 -8.88 -1.06
N CYS A 176 -1.88 -8.96 0.27
CA CYS A 176 -1.57 -7.82 1.13
C CYS A 176 -0.78 -8.25 2.37
N GLY A 177 -0.02 -7.32 2.93
CA GLY A 177 0.80 -7.51 4.12
C GLY A 177 1.47 -6.20 4.51
N ASP A 178 2.56 -6.28 5.29
CA ASP A 178 3.33 -5.11 5.65
C ASP A 178 2.44 -4.00 6.25
N VAL A 179 1.80 -4.34 7.37
CA VAL A 179 0.88 -3.44 8.04
C VAL A 179 1.63 -2.57 9.04
N HIS A 180 1.34 -1.28 9.05
CA HIS A 180 1.91 -0.34 10.02
C HIS A 180 0.84 0.09 11.02
N ALA A 181 1.19 0.12 12.31
CA ALA A 181 0.31 0.68 13.34
C ALA A 181 0.16 2.19 13.20
N CYS A 182 1.24 2.86 12.80
CA CYS A 182 1.27 4.25 12.38
C CYS A 182 2.55 4.52 11.56
N MET A 183 2.43 5.45 10.63
CA MET A 183 3.52 5.94 9.79
C MET A 183 3.21 7.38 9.37
N GLY A 184 4.21 8.24 9.28
CA GLY A 184 4.11 9.55 8.64
C GLY A 184 4.32 9.46 7.13
N ASP A 185 3.72 10.37 6.37
CA ASP A 185 3.99 10.48 4.94
C ASP A 185 5.49 10.65 4.68
N GLY A 186 6.01 9.88 3.75
CA GLY A 186 7.42 9.84 3.37
C GLY A 186 8.19 8.67 3.93
N GLU A 187 7.77 8.05 5.04
CA GLU A 187 8.45 6.90 5.67
C GLU A 187 9.97 7.11 5.85
N ILE A 188 10.31 8.25 6.43
CA ILE A 188 11.64 8.89 6.35
C ILE A 188 12.84 7.97 6.67
N MET A 189 12.68 6.98 7.56
CA MET A 189 13.75 6.06 7.96
C MET A 189 13.52 4.61 7.54
N VAL A 190 12.76 4.39 6.45
CA VAL A 190 12.50 3.08 5.83
C VAL A 190 11.70 2.10 6.70
N SER A 191 11.06 2.57 7.75
CA SER A 191 10.25 1.76 8.64
C SER A 191 9.17 2.62 9.28
N GLY A 192 7.93 2.22 9.12
CA GLY A 192 6.83 2.65 9.98
C GLY A 192 6.90 1.93 11.35
N VAL A 193 5.80 1.89 12.08
CA VAL A 193 5.64 0.93 13.19
C VAL A 193 5.10 -0.36 12.59
N GLU A 194 6.03 -1.22 12.17
CA GLU A 194 5.79 -2.49 11.50
C GLU A 194 5.09 -3.46 12.44
N ILE A 195 4.01 -4.09 12.00
CA ILE A 195 3.21 -4.90 12.92
C ILE A 195 2.42 -5.99 12.20
N ALA A 196 2.38 -7.17 12.79
CA ALA A 196 1.47 -8.22 12.35
C ALA A 196 0.01 -7.80 12.56
N ALA A 197 -0.87 -8.20 11.65
CA ALA A 197 -2.27 -7.78 11.70
C ALA A 197 -3.23 -8.81 11.10
N LYS A 198 -4.52 -8.59 11.37
CA LYS A 198 -5.61 -9.21 10.62
C LYS A 198 -6.30 -8.13 9.79
N VAL A 199 -6.22 -8.23 8.47
CA VAL A 199 -6.79 -7.32 7.50
C VAL A 199 -8.06 -7.92 6.91
N SER A 200 -9.19 -7.22 7.00
CA SER A 200 -10.47 -7.63 6.42
C SER A 200 -10.82 -6.78 5.20
N VAL A 201 -10.99 -7.43 4.05
CA VAL A 201 -11.34 -6.75 2.80
C VAL A 201 -12.53 -7.40 2.11
N LYS A 202 -13.13 -6.65 1.17
CA LYS A 202 -14.17 -7.17 0.27
C LYS A 202 -13.84 -6.76 -1.16
N PHE A 203 -13.97 -7.72 -2.07
CA PHE A 203 -13.66 -7.53 -3.50
C PHE A 203 -14.91 -7.28 -4.34
N THR A 204 -14.80 -6.36 -5.30
CA THR A 204 -15.75 -6.18 -6.40
C THR A 204 -14.95 -6.02 -7.70
N VAL A 205 -15.39 -6.67 -8.77
CA VAL A 205 -14.78 -6.51 -10.10
C VAL A 205 -15.60 -5.53 -10.92
N ILE A 206 -14.98 -4.44 -11.35
CA ILE A 206 -15.59 -3.43 -12.22
C ILE A 206 -15.23 -3.76 -13.65
N LYS A 207 -16.27 -3.94 -14.49
CA LYS A 207 -16.19 -4.31 -15.89
C LYS A 207 -16.35 -3.09 -16.80
N GLY A 208 -15.79 -3.19 -18.02
CA GLY A 208 -16.01 -2.19 -19.06
C GLY A 208 -15.25 -0.88 -18.87
N THR A 209 -14.34 -0.83 -17.92
CA THR A 209 -13.39 0.26 -17.71
C THR A 209 -12.04 -0.30 -17.28
N SER A 210 -10.98 0.46 -17.49
CA SER A 210 -9.62 0.11 -17.08
C SER A 210 -8.91 1.33 -16.51
N ILE A 211 -7.91 1.07 -15.68
CA ILE A 211 -6.99 2.08 -15.14
C ILE A 211 -5.56 1.59 -15.38
N GLU A 212 -4.61 2.51 -15.46
CA GLU A 212 -3.19 2.17 -15.64
C GLU A 212 -2.44 2.08 -14.31
N ASN A 213 -2.84 2.90 -13.34
CA ASN A 213 -2.22 2.99 -12.01
C ASN A 213 -3.25 2.81 -10.91
N PRO A 214 -2.84 2.45 -9.69
CA PRO A 214 -3.74 2.38 -8.55
C PRO A 214 -4.44 3.71 -8.29
N ARG A 215 -5.70 3.64 -7.86
CA ARG A 215 -6.49 4.77 -7.40
C ARG A 215 -7.10 4.44 -6.05
N LEU A 216 -7.41 5.47 -5.28
CA LEU A 216 -7.95 5.31 -3.95
C LEU A 216 -9.05 6.33 -3.70
N GLU A 217 -9.96 6.01 -2.81
CA GLU A 217 -10.88 6.97 -2.21
C GLU A 217 -11.04 6.71 -0.71
N ASP A 218 -11.22 7.77 0.03
CA ASP A 218 -11.67 7.75 1.42
C ASP A 218 -12.98 8.55 1.58
N ALA A 219 -13.34 8.91 2.79
CA ALA A 219 -14.55 9.69 3.05
C ALA A 219 -14.53 11.10 2.41
N GLU A 220 -13.34 11.68 2.27
CA GLU A 220 -13.17 13.11 1.92
C GLU A 220 -12.63 13.32 0.51
N ASN A 221 -11.75 12.44 0.04
CA ASN A 221 -10.98 12.66 -1.17
C ASN A 221 -11.02 11.45 -2.12
N ILE A 222 -10.69 11.72 -3.38
CA ILE A 222 -10.21 10.73 -4.34
C ILE A 222 -8.72 10.94 -4.57
N TYR A 223 -8.01 9.87 -4.88
CA TYR A 223 -6.56 9.89 -5.08
C TYR A 223 -6.16 9.10 -6.32
N THR A 224 -5.20 9.62 -7.07
CA THR A 224 -4.43 8.84 -8.03
C THR A 224 -3.03 8.61 -7.46
N ILE A 225 -2.50 7.40 -7.66
CA ILE A 225 -1.25 6.95 -7.05
C ILE A 225 -0.28 6.57 -8.16
N ALA A 226 0.98 6.94 -8.01
CA ALA A 226 2.01 6.50 -8.93
C ALA A 226 3.33 6.23 -8.21
N SER A 227 4.04 5.21 -8.69
CA SER A 227 5.36 4.82 -8.20
C SER A 227 6.36 4.85 -9.35
N HIS A 228 7.55 5.42 -9.10
CA HIS A 228 8.63 5.47 -10.08
C HIS A 228 9.97 5.77 -9.39
N ALA A 229 11.07 5.21 -9.90
CA ALA A 229 12.43 5.49 -9.41
C ALA A 229 12.79 6.98 -9.48
N ASP A 230 12.31 7.66 -10.50
CA ASP A 230 12.39 9.12 -10.65
C ASP A 230 11.14 9.76 -10.05
N LEU A 231 11.33 10.49 -8.96
CA LEU A 231 10.24 11.13 -8.21
C LEU A 231 9.45 12.14 -9.06
N GLU A 232 10.09 12.90 -9.94
CA GLU A 232 9.41 13.86 -10.82
C GLU A 232 8.47 13.13 -11.80
N LYS A 233 8.87 11.95 -12.26
CA LYS A 233 8.01 11.10 -13.07
C LYS A 233 6.83 10.53 -12.30
N ALA A 234 7.04 10.08 -11.06
CA ALA A 234 5.93 9.65 -10.19
C ALA A 234 4.91 10.79 -10.01
N ILE A 235 5.39 12.01 -9.71
CA ILE A 235 4.55 13.21 -9.60
C ILE A 235 3.78 13.48 -10.90
N TYR A 236 4.48 13.43 -12.04
CA TYR A 236 3.84 13.66 -13.34
C TYR A 236 2.74 12.63 -13.62
N ILE A 237 3.00 11.34 -13.38
CA ILE A 237 2.05 10.25 -13.66
C ILE A 237 0.80 10.41 -12.78
N ALA A 238 0.97 10.59 -11.46
CA ALA A 238 -0.15 10.75 -10.52
C ALA A 238 -1.00 11.99 -10.89
N THR A 239 -0.35 13.12 -11.17
CA THR A 239 -1.03 14.36 -11.56
C THR A 239 -1.74 14.22 -12.91
N LYS A 240 -1.11 13.55 -13.88
CA LYS A 240 -1.69 13.32 -15.20
C LYS A 240 -2.93 12.43 -15.15
N ASP A 241 -2.91 11.39 -14.32
CA ASP A 241 -4.05 10.49 -14.13
C ASP A 241 -5.23 11.25 -13.49
N MET A 242 -5.00 12.07 -12.45
CA MET A 242 -6.01 12.92 -11.84
C MET A 242 -6.56 13.93 -12.85
N CYS A 243 -5.70 14.54 -13.66
CA CYS A 243 -6.13 15.44 -14.73
C CYS A 243 -7.12 14.76 -15.69
N GLY A 244 -6.83 13.52 -16.08
CA GLY A 244 -7.71 12.72 -16.95
C GLY A 244 -9.09 12.48 -16.32
N ILE A 245 -9.16 12.23 -15.01
CA ILE A 245 -10.44 12.11 -14.28
C ILE A 245 -11.21 13.44 -14.36
N LEU A 246 -10.57 14.56 -14.03
CA LEU A 246 -11.21 15.87 -14.03
C LEU A 246 -11.68 16.29 -15.43
N GLN A 247 -10.89 16.01 -16.45
CA GLN A 247 -11.29 16.26 -17.85
C GLN A 247 -12.55 15.46 -18.22
N LYS A 248 -12.57 14.16 -17.88
CA LYS A 248 -13.69 13.26 -18.18
C LYS A 248 -14.97 13.66 -17.45
N GLU A 249 -14.87 13.89 -16.14
CA GLU A 249 -16.03 14.06 -15.26
C GLU A 249 -16.59 15.49 -15.23
N LEU A 250 -15.73 16.50 -15.41
CA LEU A 250 -16.13 17.91 -15.38
C LEU A 250 -16.19 18.54 -16.78
N GLY A 251 -15.75 17.84 -17.82
CA GLY A 251 -15.67 18.39 -19.17
C GLY A 251 -14.58 19.46 -19.34
N TYR A 252 -13.57 19.48 -18.47
CA TYR A 252 -12.53 20.50 -18.44
C TYR A 252 -11.47 20.27 -19.52
N THR A 253 -10.89 21.36 -20.00
CA THR A 253 -9.64 21.32 -20.76
C THR A 253 -8.48 20.92 -19.85
N LEU A 254 -7.35 20.54 -20.43
CA LEU A 254 -6.11 20.29 -19.69
C LEU A 254 -5.72 21.47 -18.80
N ASN A 255 -5.84 22.70 -19.35
CA ASN A 255 -5.48 23.93 -18.63
C ASN A 255 -6.39 24.15 -17.41
N GLU A 256 -7.70 24.00 -17.57
CA GLU A 256 -8.68 24.16 -16.49
C GLU A 256 -8.51 23.12 -15.41
N ALA A 257 -8.33 21.85 -15.77
CA ALA A 257 -8.05 20.77 -14.83
C ALA A 257 -6.73 21.03 -14.08
N GLY A 258 -5.68 21.46 -14.75
CA GLY A 258 -4.39 21.82 -14.14
C GLY A 258 -4.51 22.98 -13.16
N MET A 259 -5.21 24.05 -13.54
CA MET A 259 -5.47 25.20 -12.64
C MET A 259 -6.30 24.80 -11.43
N LEU A 260 -7.33 23.95 -11.62
CA LEU A 260 -8.15 23.45 -10.51
C LEU A 260 -7.29 22.63 -9.54
N MET A 261 -6.46 21.72 -10.02
CA MET A 261 -5.53 20.95 -9.19
C MET A 261 -4.57 21.84 -8.40
N SER A 262 -4.08 22.95 -9.01
CA SER A 262 -3.22 23.91 -8.32
C SER A 262 -3.95 24.68 -7.21
N ALA A 263 -5.25 24.87 -7.35
CA ALA A 263 -6.06 25.62 -6.39
C ALA A 263 -6.53 24.76 -5.19
N VAL A 264 -6.90 23.51 -5.42
CA VAL A 264 -7.57 22.67 -4.39
C VAL A 264 -6.99 21.28 -4.25
N GLY A 265 -6.12 20.85 -5.14
CA GLY A 265 -5.48 19.55 -5.11
C GLY A 265 -4.29 19.52 -4.17
N ASN A 266 -4.01 18.36 -3.59
CA ASN A 266 -2.87 18.15 -2.70
C ASN A 266 -2.00 17.02 -3.25
N LEU A 267 -0.80 17.36 -3.71
CA LEU A 267 0.24 16.38 -3.98
C LEU A 267 0.89 15.98 -2.67
N GLN A 268 0.92 14.68 -2.41
CA GLN A 268 1.42 14.11 -1.16
C GLN A 268 2.39 12.97 -1.45
N PHE A 269 3.39 12.80 -0.60
CA PHE A 269 4.26 11.62 -0.64
C PHE A 269 3.60 10.47 0.11
N CYS A 270 3.81 9.25 -0.39
CA CYS A 270 3.51 8.04 0.37
C CYS A 270 4.78 7.57 1.07
N GLN A 271 5.78 7.13 0.31
CA GLN A 271 7.14 6.87 0.77
C GLN A 271 8.18 7.44 -0.22
N VAL A 272 9.40 7.69 0.27
CA VAL A 272 10.53 8.23 -0.54
C VAL A 272 11.80 7.41 -0.37
N VAL A 273 11.69 6.20 0.15
CA VAL A 273 12.80 5.34 0.61
C VAL A 273 12.95 4.04 -0.18
N ASP A 274 11.89 3.56 -0.81
CA ASP A 274 11.89 2.37 -1.65
C ASP A 274 12.57 2.61 -3.00
N PRO A 275 12.92 1.55 -3.75
CA PRO A 275 13.48 1.68 -5.09
C PRO A 275 12.62 2.52 -6.04
N GLU A 276 11.30 2.36 -5.95
CA GLU A 276 10.30 3.17 -6.66
C GLU A 276 9.58 4.07 -5.64
N ARG A 277 9.77 5.40 -5.71
CA ARG A 277 9.11 6.37 -4.82
C ARG A 277 7.65 6.46 -5.16
N THR A 278 6.78 6.51 -4.15
CA THR A 278 5.33 6.55 -4.34
C THR A 278 4.76 7.89 -3.89
N VAL A 279 3.95 8.48 -4.76
CA VAL A 279 3.19 9.71 -4.50
C VAL A 279 1.71 9.52 -4.77
N ARG A 280 0.88 10.38 -4.18
CA ARG A 280 -0.55 10.45 -4.47
C ARG A 280 -0.99 11.88 -4.74
N MET A 281 -1.87 12.08 -5.70
CA MET A 281 -2.53 13.36 -5.98
C MET A 281 -3.97 13.27 -5.47
N ALA A 282 -4.32 14.12 -4.52
CA ALA A 282 -5.63 14.15 -3.87
C ALA A 282 -6.50 15.28 -4.40
N ILE A 283 -7.79 15.00 -4.61
CA ILE A 283 -8.84 15.99 -4.90
C ILE A 283 -10.03 15.75 -3.95
N PRO A 284 -10.57 16.82 -3.32
CA PRO A 284 -11.76 16.70 -2.47
C PRO A 284 -12.98 16.15 -3.23
N LYS A 285 -13.73 15.26 -2.62
CA LYS A 285 -14.98 14.70 -3.19
C LYS A 285 -16.07 15.76 -3.42
N THR A 286 -15.98 16.90 -2.76
CA THR A 286 -16.84 18.05 -3.02
C THR A 286 -16.61 18.68 -4.42
N ILE A 287 -15.46 18.42 -5.02
CA ILE A 287 -15.10 18.86 -6.39
C ILE A 287 -15.37 17.75 -7.39
N CYS A 288 -14.86 16.54 -7.13
CA CYS A 288 -15.05 15.38 -7.98
C CYS A 288 -15.16 14.13 -7.09
N ASN A 289 -16.24 13.37 -7.23
CA ASN A 289 -16.50 12.16 -6.45
C ASN A 289 -16.41 10.87 -7.28
N LYS A 290 -15.86 10.94 -8.49
CA LYS A 290 -15.66 9.80 -9.39
C LYS A 290 -14.19 9.40 -9.41
N VAL A 291 -13.92 8.13 -9.16
CA VAL A 291 -12.57 7.56 -9.16
C VAL A 291 -12.32 6.76 -10.44
N ILE A 292 -13.38 6.14 -10.98
CA ILE A 292 -13.36 5.24 -12.14
C ILE A 292 -14.29 5.75 -13.24
#